data_a77809f66dad9a38252a54b2a5f803df
#
_entry.id   a77809f66dad9a38252a54b2a5f803df
#
_cell.length_a   1.000
_cell.length_b   1.000
_cell.length_c   1.000
_cell.angle_alpha   90.00
_cell.angle_beta   90.00
_cell.angle_gamma   90.00
#
_symmetry.space_group_name_H-M   'P 1'
#
loop_
_entity.id
_entity.type
_entity.pdbx_description
1 polymer ?
#
loop_
_entity_poly.entity_id
_entity_poly.type
_entity_poly.pdbx_seq_one_letter_code
_entity_poly.pdbx_strand_id
1 'polypeptide(L)'
;MSIEKAIKLLKEAESDILMGNYNKSASASYFAARMLVEIFLNYKKLSIPRRDDKLANLFESQGFKELSDDLRKLYDVRKKADYLRDSVSEEEARRSLERAKNIINSLLNILDESEGK
;
A
#
# COMPACT_ATOMS: atom_id res chain seq x y z
N MET A 1 -1.33 -0.85 14.73
CA MET A 1 -1.80 -0.86 13.33
C MET A 1 -3.07 -1.68 13.26
N SER A 2 -4.03 -1.27 12.48
CA SER A 2 -5.26 -2.02 12.32
C SER A 2 -5.67 -2.12 10.86
N ILE A 3 -6.35 -3.21 10.54
CA ILE A 3 -6.93 -3.42 9.20
C ILE A 3 -7.96 -2.32 8.91
N GLU A 4 -8.77 -1.95 9.91
CA GLU A 4 -9.77 -0.90 9.76
C GLU A 4 -9.16 0.44 9.35
N LYS A 5 -8.02 0.79 9.94
CA LYS A 5 -7.32 2.02 9.61
C LYS A 5 -6.80 2.01 8.16
N ALA A 6 -6.29 0.87 7.71
CA ALA A 6 -5.84 0.73 6.33
C ALA A 6 -7.00 0.87 5.35
N ILE A 7 -8.15 0.25 5.64
CA ILE A 7 -9.35 0.36 4.80
C ILE A 7 -9.85 1.81 4.77
N LYS A 8 -9.81 2.50 5.91
CA LYS A 8 -10.20 3.92 6.00
C LYS A 8 -9.29 4.79 5.11
N LEU A 9 -7.97 4.56 5.16
CA LEU A 9 -7.03 5.28 4.30
C LEU A 9 -7.31 5.03 2.82
N LEU A 10 -7.66 3.80 2.46
CA LEU A 10 -8.00 3.47 1.09
C LEU A 10 -9.23 4.25 0.61
N LYS A 11 -10.25 4.35 1.46
CA LYS A 11 -11.45 5.15 1.16
C LYS A 11 -11.13 6.64 1.05
N GLU A 12 -10.24 7.14 1.89
CA GLU A 12 -9.77 8.52 1.79
C GLU A 12 -9.06 8.77 0.46
N ALA A 13 -8.24 7.80 0.01
CA ALA A 13 -7.56 7.90 -1.28
C ALA A 13 -8.58 8.00 -2.43
N GLU A 14 -9.66 7.23 -2.38
CA GLU A 14 -10.73 7.30 -3.38
C GLU A 14 -11.40 8.68 -3.39
N SER A 15 -11.74 9.20 -2.21
CA SER A 15 -12.34 10.52 -2.07
C SER A 15 -11.42 11.62 -2.58
N ASP A 16 -10.13 11.51 -2.30
CA ASP A 16 -9.15 12.50 -2.74
C ASP A 16 -9.07 12.57 -4.26
N ILE A 17 -9.18 11.45 -4.96
CA ILE A 17 -9.23 11.45 -6.44
C ILE A 17 -10.44 12.23 -6.93
N LEU A 18 -11.61 11.98 -6.35
CA LEU A 18 -12.84 12.67 -6.76
C LEU A 18 -12.76 14.18 -6.52
N MET A 19 -11.98 14.60 -5.54
CA MET A 19 -11.79 16.01 -5.20
C MET A 19 -10.60 16.64 -5.93
N GLY A 20 -9.89 15.89 -6.75
CA GLY A 20 -8.72 16.38 -7.45
C GLY A 20 -7.45 16.46 -6.62
N ASN A 21 -7.44 15.86 -5.43
CA ASN A 21 -6.29 15.86 -4.52
C ASN A 21 -5.39 14.65 -4.82
N TYR A 22 -4.73 14.67 -5.96
CA TYR A 22 -3.99 13.49 -6.46
C TYR A 22 -2.75 13.16 -5.64
N ASN A 23 -2.04 14.17 -5.15
CA ASN A 23 -0.87 13.93 -4.29
C ASN A 23 -1.29 13.24 -2.99
N LYS A 24 -2.35 13.74 -2.35
CA LYS A 24 -2.88 13.13 -1.12
C LYS A 24 -3.36 11.71 -1.36
N SER A 25 -4.03 11.48 -2.49
CA SER A 25 -4.52 10.15 -2.85
C SER A 25 -3.37 9.15 -3.00
N ALA A 26 -2.31 9.56 -3.68
CA ALA A 26 -1.15 8.69 -3.87
C ALA A 26 -0.50 8.32 -2.53
N SER A 27 -0.32 9.30 -1.65
CA SER A 27 0.24 9.06 -0.31
C SER A 27 -0.64 8.14 0.52
N ALA A 28 -1.95 8.38 0.53
CA ALA A 28 -2.90 7.56 1.27
C ALA A 28 -2.92 6.12 0.75
N SER A 29 -2.88 5.94 -0.58
CA SER A 29 -2.81 4.61 -1.20
C SER A 29 -1.57 3.84 -0.74
N TYR A 30 -0.42 4.50 -0.75
CA TYR A 30 0.83 3.89 -0.29
C TYR A 30 0.73 3.46 1.18
N PHE A 31 0.31 4.36 2.06
CA PHE A 31 0.25 4.05 3.49
C PHE A 31 -0.77 2.96 3.80
N ALA A 32 -1.91 2.93 3.10
CA ALA A 32 -2.88 1.86 3.28
C ALA A 32 -2.27 0.50 2.92
N ALA A 33 -1.61 0.40 1.78
CA ALA A 33 -0.96 -0.84 1.35
C ALA A 33 0.17 -1.24 2.30
N ARG A 34 1.00 -0.28 2.70
CA ARG A 34 2.11 -0.55 3.63
C ARG A 34 1.60 -1.12 4.96
N MET A 35 0.51 -0.57 5.48
CA MET A 35 -0.08 -1.09 6.73
C MET A 35 -0.43 -2.55 6.62
N LEU A 36 -1.07 -2.96 5.53
CA LEU A 36 -1.44 -4.36 5.35
C LEU A 36 -0.23 -5.25 5.21
N VAL A 37 0.80 -4.79 4.50
CA VAL A 37 2.06 -5.55 4.39
C VAL A 37 2.69 -5.74 5.77
N GLU A 38 2.73 -4.68 6.58
CA GLU A 38 3.27 -4.76 7.94
C GLU A 38 2.45 -5.71 8.82
N ILE A 39 1.13 -5.65 8.73
CA ILE A 39 0.25 -6.55 9.47
C ILE A 39 0.52 -8.00 9.06
N PHE A 40 0.63 -8.25 7.76
CA PHE A 40 0.93 -9.59 7.25
C PHE A 40 2.28 -10.11 7.74
N LEU A 41 3.33 -9.29 7.64
CA LEU A 41 4.68 -9.67 8.09
C LEU A 41 4.70 -9.93 9.59
N ASN A 42 3.98 -9.13 10.34
CA ASN A 42 3.86 -9.30 11.79
C ASN A 42 3.11 -10.61 12.13
N TYR A 43 2.08 -10.93 11.36
CA TYR A 43 1.38 -12.21 11.48
C TYR A 43 2.33 -13.39 11.25
N LYS A 44 3.30 -13.23 10.33
CA LYS A 44 4.34 -14.24 10.08
C LYS A 44 5.46 -14.21 11.12
N LYS A 45 5.36 -13.34 12.13
CA LYS A 45 6.36 -13.18 13.20
C LYS A 45 7.71 -12.73 12.69
N LEU A 46 7.71 -11.92 11.63
CA LEU A 46 8.92 -11.36 11.05
C LEU A 46 9.14 -9.93 11.57
N SER A 47 10.39 -9.54 11.73
CA SER A 47 10.75 -8.17 12.09
C SER A 47 10.49 -7.25 10.91
N ILE A 48 9.81 -6.13 11.16
CA ILE A 48 9.43 -5.20 10.09
C ILE A 48 10.53 -4.18 9.87
N PRO A 49 11.14 -4.15 8.66
CA PRO A 49 12.14 -3.14 8.35
C PRO A 49 11.52 -1.74 8.30
N ARG A 50 12.31 -0.73 8.68
CA ARG A 50 11.87 0.67 8.60
C ARG A 50 11.97 1.22 7.18
N ARG A 51 13.01 0.82 6.45
CA ARG A 51 13.24 1.29 5.09
C ARG A 51 12.26 0.64 4.12
N ASP A 52 11.73 1.45 3.21
CA ASP A 52 10.73 0.98 2.24
C ASP A 52 11.29 -0.07 1.30
N ASP A 53 12.54 0.07 0.84
CA ASP A 53 13.17 -0.91 -0.04
C ASP A 53 13.35 -2.25 0.68
N LYS A 54 13.74 -2.22 1.93
CA LYS A 54 13.91 -3.46 2.73
C LYS A 54 12.58 -4.12 3.01
N LEU A 55 11.54 -3.33 3.27
CA LEU A 55 10.20 -3.85 3.49
C LEU A 55 9.69 -4.59 2.25
N ALA A 56 9.83 -3.98 1.08
CA ALA A 56 9.42 -4.60 -0.17
C ALA A 56 10.21 -5.88 -0.46
N ASN A 57 11.52 -5.88 -0.19
CA ASN A 57 12.36 -7.06 -0.37
C ASN A 57 11.92 -8.21 0.56
N LEU A 58 11.62 -7.91 1.81
CA LEU A 58 11.14 -8.92 2.76
C LEU A 58 9.80 -9.48 2.32
N PHE A 59 8.89 -8.62 1.88
CA PHE A 59 7.58 -9.03 1.37
C PHE A 59 7.73 -9.95 0.16
N GLU A 60 8.61 -9.59 -0.77
CA GLU A 60 8.90 -10.41 -1.94
C GLU A 60 9.41 -11.81 -1.54
N SER A 61 10.27 -11.87 -0.52
CA SER A 61 10.83 -13.13 -0.05
C SER A 61 9.76 -14.10 0.48
N GLN A 62 8.57 -13.59 0.81
CA GLN A 62 7.45 -14.39 1.28
C GLN A 62 6.61 -14.95 0.11
N GLY A 63 7.07 -14.79 -1.13
CA GLY A 63 6.39 -15.32 -2.31
C GLY A 63 5.51 -14.33 -3.04
N PHE A 64 5.63 -13.03 -2.76
CA PHE A 64 4.77 -11.99 -3.33
C PHE A 64 5.54 -11.09 -4.29
N LYS A 65 6.03 -11.65 -5.38
CA LYS A 65 6.82 -10.90 -6.36
C LYS A 65 6.03 -9.75 -6.99
N GLU A 66 4.85 -10.05 -7.52
CA GLU A 66 4.04 -9.05 -8.22
C GLU A 66 3.53 -7.96 -7.27
N LEU A 67 3.03 -8.36 -6.10
CA LEU A 67 2.53 -7.39 -5.11
C LEU A 67 3.68 -6.54 -4.54
N SER A 68 4.88 -7.11 -4.43
CA SER A 68 6.05 -6.35 -3.99
C SER A 68 6.45 -5.31 -5.02
N ASP A 69 6.34 -5.63 -6.31
CA ASP A 69 6.59 -4.66 -7.37
C ASP A 69 5.54 -3.54 -7.33
N ASP A 70 4.28 -3.88 -7.05
CA ASP A 70 3.23 -2.88 -6.84
C ASP A 70 3.57 -1.95 -5.67
N LEU A 71 4.06 -2.51 -4.57
CA LEU A 71 4.44 -1.73 -3.40
C LEU A 71 5.59 -0.77 -3.72
N ARG A 72 6.57 -1.23 -4.51
CA ARG A 72 7.70 -0.38 -4.94
C ARG A 72 7.22 0.79 -5.80
N LYS A 73 6.29 0.53 -6.71
CA LYS A 73 5.70 1.59 -7.56
C LYS A 73 4.89 2.58 -6.74
N LEU A 74 4.14 2.09 -5.75
CA LEU A 74 3.41 2.95 -4.81
C LEU A 74 4.37 3.89 -4.07
N TYR A 75 5.48 3.37 -3.60
CA TYR A 75 6.49 4.16 -2.92
C TYR A 75 7.08 5.23 -3.84
N ASP A 76 7.39 4.89 -5.08
CA ASP A 76 7.95 5.84 -6.05
C ASP A 76 7.00 7.01 -6.30
N VAL A 77 5.70 6.73 -6.46
CA VAL A 77 4.71 7.79 -6.66
C VAL A 77 4.55 8.63 -5.39
N ARG A 78 4.57 8.00 -4.21
CA ARG A 78 4.52 8.72 -2.94
C ARG A 78 5.70 9.67 -2.78
N LYS A 79 6.90 9.24 -3.13
CA LYS A 79 8.08 10.12 -3.09
C LYS A 79 7.90 11.33 -3.99
N LYS A 80 7.36 11.12 -5.18
CA LYS A 80 7.06 12.20 -6.10
C LYS A 80 6.06 13.19 -5.48
N ALA A 81 5.01 12.66 -4.84
CA ALA A 81 3.97 13.48 -4.21
C ALA A 81 4.49 14.29 -3.03
N ASP A 82 5.37 13.70 -2.21
CA ASP A 82 5.80 14.29 -0.93
C ASP A 82 7.09 15.12 -1.05
N TYR A 83 8.00 14.73 -1.92
CA TYR A 83 9.36 15.28 -1.92
C TYR A 83 9.78 15.97 -3.21
N LEU A 84 9.07 15.76 -4.31
CA LEU A 84 9.40 16.39 -5.58
C LEU A 84 8.42 17.53 -5.86
N ARG A 85 8.86 18.49 -6.68
CA ARG A 85 8.02 19.63 -7.06
C ARG A 85 6.93 19.24 -8.05
N ASP A 86 7.12 18.12 -8.73
CA ASP A 86 6.16 17.65 -9.73
C ASP A 86 4.91 17.10 -9.06
N SER A 87 3.77 17.44 -9.61
CA SER A 87 2.49 16.94 -9.11
C SER A 87 2.20 15.55 -9.66
N VAL A 88 1.53 14.74 -8.84
CA VAL A 88 1.00 13.46 -9.28
C VAL A 88 -0.20 13.73 -10.19
N SER A 89 -0.23 13.06 -11.35
CA SER A 89 -1.36 13.17 -12.27
C SER A 89 -2.55 12.34 -11.77
N GLU A 90 -3.72 12.60 -12.32
CA GLU A 90 -4.91 11.80 -12.03
C GLU A 90 -4.66 10.33 -12.37
N GLU A 91 -4.05 10.06 -13.53
CA GLU A 91 -3.76 8.69 -13.95
C GLU A 91 -2.83 7.98 -12.97
N GLU A 92 -1.77 8.66 -12.53
CA GLU A 92 -0.86 8.09 -11.53
C GLU A 92 -1.57 7.79 -10.21
N ALA A 93 -2.43 8.70 -9.76
CA ALA A 93 -3.20 8.51 -8.54
C ALA A 93 -4.14 7.32 -8.66
N ARG A 94 -4.84 7.18 -9.78
CA ARG A 94 -5.75 6.06 -10.03
C ARG A 94 -5.01 4.73 -10.09
N ARG A 95 -3.85 4.69 -10.72
CA ARG A 95 -3.01 3.49 -10.76
C ARG A 95 -2.52 3.11 -9.37
N SER A 96 -2.12 4.11 -8.57
CA SER A 96 -1.69 3.87 -7.19
C SER A 96 -2.83 3.28 -6.36
N LEU A 97 -4.03 3.83 -6.50
CA LEU A 97 -5.20 3.30 -5.79
C LEU A 97 -5.45 1.84 -6.18
N GLU A 98 -5.38 1.52 -7.47
CA GLU A 98 -5.59 0.16 -7.96
C GLU A 98 -4.55 -0.81 -7.41
N ARG A 99 -3.28 -0.41 -7.42
CA ARG A 99 -2.21 -1.22 -6.84
C ARG A 99 -2.41 -1.46 -5.35
N ALA A 100 -2.82 -0.42 -4.62
CA ALA A 100 -3.11 -0.55 -3.20
C ALA A 100 -4.26 -1.52 -2.95
N LYS A 101 -5.32 -1.44 -3.75
CA LYS A 101 -6.46 -2.38 -3.66
C LYS A 101 -6.01 -3.81 -3.90
N ASN A 102 -5.16 -4.05 -4.89
CA ASN A 102 -4.64 -5.39 -5.18
C ASN A 102 -3.89 -5.97 -3.99
N ILE A 103 -3.02 -5.19 -3.38
CA ILE A 103 -2.26 -5.63 -2.20
C ILE A 103 -3.21 -5.92 -1.04
N ILE A 104 -4.08 -4.98 -0.73
CA ILE A 104 -4.98 -5.08 0.42
C ILE A 104 -5.93 -6.26 0.27
N ASN A 105 -6.58 -6.40 -0.87
CA ASN A 105 -7.53 -7.49 -1.10
C ASN A 105 -6.84 -8.85 -1.04
N SER A 106 -5.66 -8.98 -1.63
CA SER A 106 -4.90 -10.24 -1.60
C SER A 106 -4.51 -10.62 -0.16
N LEU A 107 -4.03 -9.66 0.61
CA LEU A 107 -3.60 -9.94 1.98
C LEU A 107 -4.78 -10.18 2.92
N LEU A 108 -5.89 -9.46 2.74
CA LEU A 108 -7.11 -9.71 3.53
C LEU A 108 -7.62 -11.13 3.32
N ASN A 109 -7.62 -11.61 2.07
CA ASN A 109 -8.03 -12.98 1.79
C ASN A 109 -7.16 -14.00 2.52
N ILE A 110 -5.85 -13.80 2.52
CA ILE A 110 -4.92 -14.70 3.21
C ILE A 110 -5.16 -14.67 4.71
N LEU A 111 -5.31 -13.50 5.29
CA LEU A 111 -5.53 -13.35 6.74
C LEU A 111 -6.88 -13.94 7.16
N ASP A 112 -7.93 -13.73 6.38
CA ASP A 112 -9.25 -14.30 6.64
C ASP A 112 -9.23 -15.83 6.60
N GLU A 113 -8.57 -16.41 5.59
CA GLU A 113 -8.44 -17.87 5.46
C GLU A 113 -7.72 -18.46 6.67
N SER A 114 -6.69 -17.78 7.17
CA SER A 114 -5.95 -18.23 8.35
C SER A 114 -6.79 -18.20 9.61
N GLU A 115 -7.62 -17.15 9.77
CA GLU A 115 -8.49 -17.02 10.93
C GLU A 115 -9.70 -17.96 10.86
N GLY A 116 -10.16 -18.30 9.67
CA GLY A 116 -11.29 -19.20 9.44
C GLY A 116 -10.99 -20.66 9.71
N LYS A 117 -9.78 -21.00 10.05
CA LYS A 117 -9.35 -22.35 10.39
C LYS A 117 -9.13 -22.47 11.90
#